data_56b03d814258e7a311a47cd471efcbe7
#
_entry.id   56b03d814258e7a311a47cd471efcbe7
#
_cell.length_a   1.000
_cell.length_b   1.000
_cell.length_c   1.000
_cell.angle_alpha   90.00
_cell.angle_beta   90.00
_cell.angle_gamma   90.00
#
_symmetry.space_group_name_H-M   'P 1'
#
loop_
_entity.id
_entity.type
_entity.pdbx_description
1 polymer ?
#
loop_
_entity_poly.entity_id
_entity_poly.type
_entity_poly.pdbx_seq_one_letter_code
_entity_poly.pdbx_strand_id
1 'polypeptide(L)'
;MVCRLNKSLYGLKQASRSWFQKFYATIQQDGFHQSRVDYSLFTKIFSIYFTAMLIYVDEMIIIGNDENVIAALKESLHSKFLIKDLSQLRYFLGIEVACSIDGILISQRKYTLDISDEAGLLRAKPLSTPMEENNKLLPIVGDLLKNPSTCRRLVKQFIYLTITRPRDKLFSSHFKPVYARTKKASFGCCSSSSAIS
;
A
#
# COMPACT_ATOMS: atom_id res chain seq x y z
N MET A 1 18.12 -36.34 9.12
CA MET A 1 16.85 -36.48 9.86
C MET A 1 15.87 -35.43 9.33
N VAL A 2 14.69 -35.80 8.84
CA VAL A 2 13.71 -34.87 8.25
C VAL A 2 12.47 -34.89 9.15
N CYS A 3 12.01 -33.70 9.58
CA CYS A 3 10.81 -33.56 10.41
C CYS A 3 9.61 -33.20 9.51
N ARG A 4 8.49 -33.88 9.70
CA ARG A 4 7.21 -33.54 9.07
C ARG A 4 6.51 -32.49 9.95
N LEU A 5 6.19 -31.31 9.38
CA LEU A 5 5.42 -30.29 10.08
C LEU A 5 3.92 -30.58 9.97
N ASN A 6 3.21 -30.55 11.10
CA ASN A 6 1.75 -30.67 11.15
C ASN A 6 1.02 -29.37 10.86
N LYS A 7 1.69 -28.21 11.05
CA LYS A 7 1.19 -26.86 10.75
C LYS A 7 2.26 -26.08 10.00
N SER A 8 1.83 -25.17 9.12
CA SER A 8 2.72 -24.25 8.44
C SER A 8 3.38 -23.29 9.44
N LEU A 9 4.70 -23.08 9.32
CA LEU A 9 5.40 -22.05 10.07
C LEU A 9 5.42 -20.76 9.27
N TYR A 10 5.28 -19.62 9.98
CA TYR A 10 5.42 -18.29 9.38
C TYR A 10 6.82 -18.13 8.77
N GLY A 11 6.90 -17.50 7.61
CA GLY A 11 8.18 -17.30 6.89
C GLY A 11 8.58 -18.41 5.92
N LEU A 12 7.89 -19.55 5.92
CA LEU A 12 8.13 -20.58 4.90
C LEU A 12 7.51 -20.15 3.55
N LYS A 13 8.25 -20.32 2.45
CA LYS A 13 7.82 -19.97 1.09
C LYS A 13 6.46 -20.57 0.70
N GLN A 14 6.09 -21.73 1.23
CA GLN A 14 4.83 -22.40 0.95
C GLN A 14 3.68 -22.01 1.90
N ALA A 15 3.97 -21.39 3.04
CA ALA A 15 2.97 -21.10 4.07
C ALA A 15 1.91 -20.10 3.57
N SER A 16 2.32 -19.04 2.90
CA SER A 16 1.41 -18.05 2.33
C SER A 16 0.49 -18.65 1.25
N ARG A 17 1.02 -19.53 0.41
CA ARG A 17 0.24 -20.20 -0.63
C ARG A 17 -0.80 -21.14 -0.02
N SER A 18 -0.42 -21.95 0.98
CA SER A 18 -1.33 -22.89 1.66
C SER A 18 -2.42 -22.14 2.43
N TRP A 19 -2.05 -21.02 3.08
CA TRP A 19 -3.01 -20.14 3.74
C TRP A 19 -4.02 -19.58 2.75
N PHE A 20 -3.55 -19.03 1.63
CA PHE A 20 -4.42 -18.45 0.60
C PHE A 20 -5.36 -19.52 -0.01
N GLN A 21 -4.89 -20.74 -0.26
CA GLN A 21 -5.73 -21.83 -0.76
C GLN A 21 -6.85 -22.16 0.21
N LYS A 22 -6.55 -22.28 1.51
CA LYS A 22 -7.57 -22.53 2.54
C LYS A 22 -8.56 -21.37 2.63
N PHE A 23 -8.05 -20.14 2.61
CA PHE A 23 -8.86 -18.94 2.62
C PHE A 23 -9.80 -18.89 1.40
N TYR A 24 -9.25 -19.06 0.21
CA TYR A 24 -10.01 -19.07 -1.04
C TYR A 24 -11.14 -20.10 -1.03
N ALA A 25 -10.86 -21.33 -0.62
CA ALA A 25 -11.87 -22.36 -0.51
C ALA A 25 -13.00 -22.01 0.47
N THR A 26 -12.63 -21.36 1.60
CA THR A 26 -13.61 -20.89 2.58
C THR A 26 -14.53 -19.84 1.99
N ILE A 27 -13.96 -18.81 1.36
CA ILE A 27 -14.72 -17.69 0.81
C ILE A 27 -15.61 -18.10 -0.36
N GLN A 28 -15.16 -19.06 -1.17
CA GLN A 28 -16.01 -19.65 -2.21
C GLN A 28 -17.22 -20.40 -1.63
N GLN A 29 -17.06 -21.13 -0.53
CA GLN A 29 -18.16 -21.79 0.19
C GLN A 29 -19.18 -20.79 0.71
N ASP A 30 -18.73 -19.58 1.12
CA ASP A 30 -19.58 -18.49 1.56
C ASP A 30 -20.25 -17.73 0.39
N GLY A 31 -20.02 -18.18 -0.86
CA GLY A 31 -20.64 -17.65 -2.08
C GLY A 31 -19.97 -16.43 -2.68
N PHE A 32 -18.72 -16.14 -2.33
CA PHE A 32 -17.94 -15.08 -2.94
C PHE A 32 -17.20 -15.55 -4.19
N HIS A 33 -17.08 -14.65 -5.16
CA HIS A 33 -16.34 -14.86 -6.40
C HIS A 33 -15.12 -13.95 -6.47
N GLN A 34 -13.96 -14.51 -6.82
CA GLN A 34 -12.75 -13.75 -7.03
C GLN A 34 -12.82 -12.97 -8.35
N SER A 35 -12.41 -11.72 -8.32
CA SER A 35 -12.30 -10.88 -9.51
C SER A 35 -11.24 -11.43 -10.47
N ARG A 36 -11.53 -11.36 -11.79
CA ARG A 36 -10.56 -11.73 -12.83
C ARG A 36 -9.51 -10.65 -13.10
N VAL A 37 -9.82 -9.41 -12.73
CA VAL A 37 -8.93 -8.24 -12.95
C VAL A 37 -8.00 -8.04 -11.77
N ASP A 38 -8.51 -8.24 -10.55
CA ASP A 38 -7.73 -8.12 -9.32
C ASP A 38 -7.97 -9.34 -8.43
N TYR A 39 -6.98 -10.21 -8.35
CA TYR A 39 -7.06 -11.45 -7.55
C TYR A 39 -7.14 -11.22 -6.05
N SER A 40 -6.91 -10.01 -5.56
CA SER A 40 -7.09 -9.64 -4.15
C SER A 40 -8.53 -9.29 -3.80
N LEU A 41 -9.38 -9.06 -4.81
CA LEU A 41 -10.77 -8.64 -4.67
C LEU A 41 -11.73 -9.83 -4.80
N PHE A 42 -12.58 -10.00 -3.81
CA PHE A 42 -13.68 -10.96 -3.79
C PHE A 42 -15.00 -10.21 -3.69
N THR A 43 -16.00 -10.64 -4.45
CA THR A 43 -17.31 -9.99 -4.48
C THR A 43 -18.43 -11.03 -4.36
N LYS A 44 -19.50 -10.64 -3.67
CA LYS A 44 -20.77 -11.37 -3.61
C LYS A 44 -21.88 -10.37 -3.94
N ILE A 45 -22.59 -10.62 -5.02
CA ILE A 45 -23.66 -9.75 -5.53
C ILE A 45 -24.95 -10.57 -5.60
N PHE A 46 -26.00 -10.05 -5.00
CA PHE A 46 -27.32 -10.64 -5.05
C PHE A 46 -28.38 -9.54 -5.15
N SER A 47 -29.04 -9.43 -6.30
CA SER A 47 -30.00 -8.39 -6.58
C SER A 47 -29.41 -6.99 -6.40
N ILE A 48 -29.93 -6.18 -5.46
CA ILE A 48 -29.43 -4.84 -5.10
C ILE A 48 -28.35 -4.85 -4.01
N TYR A 49 -28.12 -6.03 -3.41
CA TYR A 49 -27.12 -6.18 -2.34
C TYR A 49 -25.77 -6.57 -2.91
N PHE A 50 -24.74 -5.97 -2.37
CA PHE A 50 -23.38 -6.34 -2.70
C PHE A 50 -22.51 -6.37 -1.44
N THR A 51 -21.54 -7.27 -1.42
CA THR A 51 -20.45 -7.29 -0.45
C THR A 51 -19.16 -7.53 -1.21
N ALA A 52 -18.17 -6.69 -0.96
CA ALA A 52 -16.85 -6.82 -1.54
C ALA A 52 -15.82 -6.92 -0.42
N MET A 53 -14.80 -7.73 -0.65
CA MET A 53 -13.70 -7.95 0.28
C MET A 53 -12.38 -7.83 -0.47
N LEU A 54 -11.52 -6.94 -0.01
CA LEU A 54 -10.16 -6.75 -0.51
C LEU A 54 -9.18 -7.31 0.50
N ILE A 55 -8.23 -8.12 0.03
CA ILE A 55 -7.23 -8.77 0.88
C ILE A 55 -5.85 -8.33 0.44
N TYR A 56 -5.05 -7.95 1.41
CA TYR A 56 -3.65 -7.65 1.18
C TYR A 56 -2.79 -8.19 2.33
N VAL A 57 -2.06 -9.25 2.05
CA VAL A 57 -1.19 -9.98 2.99
C VAL A 57 -1.95 -10.40 4.25
N ASP A 58 -1.90 -9.61 5.32
CA ASP A 58 -2.48 -9.83 6.65
C ASP A 58 -3.61 -8.84 7.00
N GLU A 59 -3.91 -7.92 6.09
CA GLU A 59 -5.00 -6.96 6.24
C GLU A 59 -6.14 -7.26 5.26
N MET A 60 -7.39 -7.03 5.68
CA MET A 60 -8.55 -7.13 4.82
C MET A 60 -9.55 -6.00 5.07
N ILE A 61 -10.18 -5.54 4.00
CA ILE A 61 -11.29 -4.61 4.05
C ILE A 61 -12.55 -5.35 3.57
N ILE A 62 -13.64 -5.18 4.29
CA ILE A 62 -14.96 -5.65 3.89
C ILE A 62 -15.86 -4.42 3.75
N ILE A 63 -16.51 -4.29 2.59
CA ILE A 63 -17.46 -3.24 2.29
C ILE A 63 -18.73 -3.85 1.70
N GLY A 64 -19.86 -3.24 1.95
CA GLY A 64 -21.14 -3.70 1.40
C GLY A 64 -22.31 -2.89 1.95
N ASN A 65 -23.48 -3.14 1.39
CA ASN A 65 -24.74 -2.55 1.81
C ASN A 65 -25.67 -3.54 2.54
N ASP A 66 -25.18 -4.75 2.86
CA ASP A 66 -25.88 -5.78 3.65
C ASP A 66 -25.07 -6.13 4.90
N GLU A 67 -25.50 -5.58 6.02
CA GLU A 67 -24.84 -5.79 7.32
C GLU A 67 -24.92 -7.25 7.78
N ASN A 68 -25.99 -7.98 7.44
CA ASN A 68 -26.15 -9.37 7.81
C ASN A 68 -25.11 -10.26 7.10
N VAL A 69 -24.90 -10.02 5.80
CA VAL A 69 -23.88 -10.74 5.03
C VAL A 69 -22.48 -10.42 5.55
N ILE A 70 -22.21 -9.16 5.91
CA ILE A 70 -20.94 -8.74 6.49
C ILE A 70 -20.70 -9.43 7.85
N ALA A 71 -21.73 -9.45 8.72
CA ALA A 71 -21.64 -10.10 10.03
C ALA A 71 -21.41 -11.62 9.90
N ALA A 72 -22.17 -12.29 9.04
CA ALA A 72 -22.01 -13.72 8.79
C ALA A 72 -20.61 -14.06 8.22
N LEU A 73 -20.09 -13.22 7.30
CA LEU A 73 -18.74 -13.36 6.77
C LEU A 73 -17.68 -13.21 7.86
N LYS A 74 -17.80 -12.21 8.73
CA LYS A 74 -16.88 -11.99 9.86
C LYS A 74 -16.86 -13.20 10.80
N GLU A 75 -18.02 -13.75 11.12
CA GLU A 75 -18.15 -14.94 11.98
C GLU A 75 -17.54 -16.19 11.32
N SER A 76 -17.82 -16.42 10.03
CA SER A 76 -17.23 -17.53 9.25
C SER A 76 -15.70 -17.44 9.23
N LEU A 77 -15.17 -16.24 9.00
CA LEU A 77 -13.73 -15.99 9.01
C LEU A 77 -13.12 -16.17 10.41
N HIS A 78 -13.77 -15.64 11.44
CA HIS A 78 -13.28 -15.76 12.82
C HIS A 78 -13.24 -17.22 13.30
N SER A 79 -14.20 -18.03 12.89
CA SER A 79 -14.24 -19.47 13.26
C SER A 79 -13.11 -20.29 12.64
N LYS A 80 -12.63 -19.92 11.46
CA LYS A 80 -11.66 -20.68 10.67
C LYS A 80 -10.24 -20.10 10.69
N PHE A 81 -10.12 -18.81 11.00
CA PHE A 81 -8.88 -18.06 11.01
C PHE A 81 -8.78 -17.19 12.27
N LEU A 82 -7.56 -16.98 12.76
CA LEU A 82 -7.32 -16.06 13.87
C LEU A 82 -7.34 -14.62 13.34
N ILE A 83 -8.52 -14.03 13.23
CA ILE A 83 -8.74 -12.69 12.72
C ILE A 83 -9.23 -11.78 13.84
N LYS A 84 -8.67 -10.56 13.89
CA LYS A 84 -9.13 -9.49 14.77
C LYS A 84 -9.98 -8.52 13.97
N ASP A 85 -11.24 -8.32 14.38
CA ASP A 85 -12.08 -7.25 13.83
C ASP A 85 -11.62 -5.90 14.40
N LEU A 86 -11.24 -4.98 13.51
CA LEU A 86 -10.84 -3.61 13.86
C LEU A 86 -12.00 -2.63 13.77
N SER A 87 -13.22 -3.12 13.54
CA SER A 87 -14.45 -2.33 13.41
C SER A 87 -14.43 -1.43 12.16
N GLN A 88 -14.70 -0.13 12.30
CA GLN A 88 -14.72 0.80 11.19
C GLN A 88 -13.34 1.02 10.59
N LEU A 89 -13.30 1.14 9.26
CA LEU A 89 -12.09 1.42 8.51
C LEU A 89 -11.54 2.81 8.89
N ARG A 90 -10.36 2.85 9.49
CA ARG A 90 -9.64 4.10 9.83
C ARG A 90 -8.26 4.17 9.21
N TYR A 91 -7.67 3.01 8.95
CA TYR A 91 -6.31 2.90 8.44
C TYR A 91 -6.16 1.62 7.61
N PHE A 92 -5.58 1.72 6.43
CA PHE A 92 -5.30 0.58 5.58
C PHE A 92 -4.08 0.86 4.70
N LEU A 93 -3.08 0.00 4.78
CA LEU A 93 -1.86 0.09 3.96
C LEU A 93 -1.18 1.48 3.97
N GLY A 94 -1.14 2.15 5.11
CA GLY A 94 -0.54 3.50 5.19
C GLY A 94 -1.47 4.63 4.76
N ILE A 95 -2.73 4.33 4.42
CA ILE A 95 -3.77 5.31 4.11
C ILE A 95 -4.68 5.48 5.32
N GLU A 96 -4.82 6.70 5.80
CA GLU A 96 -5.80 7.09 6.81
C GLU A 96 -7.14 7.34 6.13
N VAL A 97 -8.21 6.81 6.69
CA VAL A 97 -9.58 6.95 6.16
C VAL A 97 -10.45 7.59 7.21
N ALA A 98 -11.08 8.70 6.86
CA ALA A 98 -12.10 9.35 7.67
C ALA A 98 -13.42 9.35 6.91
N CYS A 99 -14.45 8.76 7.53
CA CYS A 99 -15.80 8.71 6.97
C CYS A 99 -16.67 9.74 7.68
N SER A 100 -17.42 10.54 6.91
CA SER A 100 -18.44 11.47 7.39
C SER A 100 -19.72 11.29 6.60
N ILE A 101 -20.76 12.03 6.98
CA ILE A 101 -22.02 12.06 6.24
C ILE A 101 -21.85 12.65 4.82
N ASP A 102 -20.86 13.53 4.64
CA ASP A 102 -20.57 14.21 3.37
C ASP A 102 -19.70 13.37 2.42
N GLY A 103 -19.07 12.29 2.95
CA GLY A 103 -18.23 11.42 2.13
C GLY A 103 -17.05 10.80 2.87
N ILE A 104 -16.11 10.31 2.08
CA ILE A 104 -14.90 9.64 2.55
C ILE A 104 -13.68 10.50 2.21
N LEU A 105 -12.91 10.85 3.24
CA LEU A 105 -11.62 11.52 3.10
C LEU A 105 -10.49 10.50 3.28
N ILE A 106 -9.57 10.44 2.32
CA ILE A 106 -8.35 9.64 2.41
C ILE A 106 -7.14 10.54 2.58
N SER A 107 -6.21 10.16 3.46
CA SER A 107 -5.00 10.90 3.78
C SER A 107 -3.82 9.95 3.97
N GLN A 108 -2.62 10.43 3.71
CA GLN A 108 -1.35 9.73 4.00
C GLN A 108 -0.44 10.62 4.86
N ARG A 109 -1.03 11.35 5.82
CA ARG A 109 -0.28 12.30 6.65
C ARG A 109 0.84 11.61 7.44
N LYS A 110 0.52 10.56 8.18
CA LYS A 110 1.52 9.81 8.95
C LYS A 110 2.62 9.27 8.03
N TYR A 111 2.24 8.64 6.92
CA TYR A 111 3.19 8.10 5.95
C TYR A 111 4.12 9.19 5.38
N THR A 112 3.60 10.39 5.11
CA THR A 112 4.41 11.54 4.66
C THR A 112 5.41 11.97 5.73
N LEU A 113 4.99 12.04 6.99
CA LEU A 113 5.87 12.38 8.10
C LEU A 113 6.98 11.33 8.30
N ASP A 114 6.64 10.05 8.22
CA ASP A 114 7.61 8.95 8.34
C ASP A 114 8.68 9.02 7.23
N ILE A 115 8.29 9.32 5.98
CA ILE A 115 9.24 9.54 4.87
C ILE A 115 10.11 10.77 5.13
N SER A 116 9.53 11.86 5.63
CA SER A 116 10.26 13.10 5.92
C SER A 116 11.27 12.90 7.05
N ASP A 117 10.92 12.13 8.06
CA ASP A 117 11.81 11.75 9.16
C ASP A 117 12.96 10.87 8.66
N GLU A 118 12.67 9.85 7.87
CA GLU A 118 13.67 8.98 7.26
C GLU A 118 14.65 9.73 6.35
N ALA A 119 14.16 10.77 5.66
CA ALA A 119 14.97 11.65 4.84
C ALA A 119 15.73 12.73 5.64
N GLY A 120 15.49 12.83 6.95
CA GLY A 120 16.07 13.89 7.81
C GLY A 120 15.51 15.29 7.54
N LEU A 121 14.31 15.40 6.98
CA LEU A 121 13.71 16.65 6.48
C LEU A 121 12.53 17.17 7.32
N LEU A 122 12.21 16.57 8.46
CA LEU A 122 11.10 17.01 9.32
C LEU A 122 11.14 18.51 9.70
N ARG A 123 12.35 19.08 9.79
CA ARG A 123 12.56 20.48 10.13
C ARG A 123 12.96 21.34 8.93
N ALA A 124 12.91 20.80 7.73
CA ALA A 124 13.24 21.53 6.52
C ALA A 124 12.15 22.56 6.20
N LYS A 125 12.58 23.74 5.70
CA LYS A 125 11.64 24.76 5.24
C LYS A 125 10.92 24.26 3.98
N PRO A 126 9.58 24.33 3.92
CA PRO A 126 8.83 23.99 2.73
C PRO A 126 9.25 24.83 1.51
N LEU A 127 9.34 24.20 0.36
CA LEU A 127 9.60 24.85 -0.92
C LEU A 127 8.29 25.05 -1.67
N SER A 128 8.15 26.20 -2.33
CA SER A 128 6.95 26.53 -3.11
C SER A 128 6.86 25.76 -4.43
N THR A 129 7.99 25.29 -4.95
CA THR A 129 8.07 24.55 -6.20
C THR A 129 8.66 23.16 -5.95
N PRO A 130 8.04 22.08 -6.49
CA PRO A 130 8.52 20.71 -6.27
C PRO A 130 9.84 20.40 -6.98
N MET A 131 10.20 21.16 -8.00
CA MET A 131 11.47 21.08 -8.73
C MET A 131 11.89 22.44 -9.26
N GLU A 132 13.21 22.63 -9.38
CA GLU A 132 13.75 23.78 -10.11
C GLU A 132 13.42 23.65 -11.59
N GLU A 133 13.04 24.78 -12.20
CA GLU A 133 12.84 24.85 -13.64
C GLU A 133 14.18 24.58 -14.35
N ASN A 134 14.14 23.81 -15.45
CA ASN A 134 15.30 23.44 -16.27
C ASN A 134 16.29 22.44 -15.63
N ASN A 135 15.95 21.76 -14.56
CA ASN A 135 16.81 20.73 -13.98
C ASN A 135 16.84 19.49 -14.89
N LYS A 136 17.84 19.40 -15.77
CA LYS A 136 18.06 18.23 -16.64
C LYS A 136 18.73 17.10 -15.85
N LEU A 137 17.94 16.22 -15.27
CA LEU A 137 18.45 14.99 -14.65
C LEU A 137 18.98 14.05 -15.72
N LEU A 138 20.24 14.21 -16.08
CA LEU A 138 20.88 13.31 -17.04
C LEU A 138 21.41 12.05 -16.33
N PRO A 139 21.12 10.85 -16.84
CA PRO A 139 21.51 9.60 -16.18
C PRO A 139 23.03 9.36 -16.16
N ILE A 140 23.81 10.16 -16.89
CA ILE A 140 25.26 9.95 -17.11
C ILE A 140 26.11 10.98 -16.33
N VAL A 141 25.53 12.09 -15.84
CA VAL A 141 26.24 13.17 -15.18
C VAL A 141 26.21 13.04 -13.64
N GLY A 142 27.35 13.20 -12.98
CA GLY A 142 27.51 13.17 -11.52
C GLY A 142 28.17 11.89 -10.99
N ASP A 143 28.57 11.92 -9.70
CA ASP A 143 29.19 10.81 -9.02
C ASP A 143 28.16 9.73 -8.63
N LEU A 144 28.60 8.48 -8.56
CA LEU A 144 27.77 7.38 -8.08
C LEU A 144 27.46 7.57 -6.58
N LEU A 145 26.19 7.36 -6.21
CA LEU A 145 25.81 7.32 -4.79
C LEU A 145 26.50 6.17 -4.07
N LYS A 146 27.02 6.43 -2.87
CA LYS A 146 27.56 5.39 -1.99
C LYS A 146 26.50 4.33 -1.66
N ASN A 147 25.24 4.72 -1.51
CA ASN A 147 24.12 3.83 -1.23
C ASN A 147 22.92 4.13 -2.15
N PRO A 148 22.85 3.52 -3.35
CA PRO A 148 21.74 3.72 -4.27
C PRO A 148 20.39 3.17 -3.76
N SER A 149 20.40 2.26 -2.77
CA SER A 149 19.18 1.64 -2.26
C SER A 149 18.28 2.64 -1.53
N THR A 150 18.85 3.60 -0.82
CA THR A 150 18.12 4.66 -0.13
C THR A 150 17.33 5.53 -1.12
N CYS A 151 17.97 5.97 -2.21
CA CYS A 151 17.27 6.73 -3.23
C CYS A 151 16.16 5.91 -3.90
N ARG A 152 16.40 4.64 -4.22
CA ARG A 152 15.38 3.76 -4.79
C ARG A 152 14.19 3.57 -3.85
N ARG A 153 14.44 3.47 -2.54
CA ARG A 153 13.40 3.36 -1.53
C ARG A 153 12.55 4.63 -1.49
N LEU A 154 13.17 5.80 -1.40
CA LEU A 154 12.47 7.08 -1.42
C LEU A 154 11.60 7.26 -2.69
N VAL A 155 12.14 6.93 -3.87
CA VAL A 155 11.35 6.98 -5.11
C VAL A 155 10.11 6.08 -5.04
N LYS A 156 10.23 4.86 -4.50
CA LYS A 156 9.06 3.97 -4.30
C LYS A 156 8.04 4.58 -3.35
N GLN A 157 8.50 5.19 -2.26
CA GLN A 157 7.65 5.84 -1.27
C GLN A 157 6.90 7.04 -1.88
N PHE A 158 7.57 7.86 -2.70
CA PHE A 158 6.92 8.96 -3.43
C PHE A 158 5.91 8.45 -4.46
N ILE A 159 6.19 7.37 -5.19
CA ILE A 159 5.20 6.76 -6.08
C ILE A 159 3.96 6.35 -5.30
N TYR A 160 4.12 5.81 -4.10
CA TYR A 160 2.99 5.43 -3.25
C TYR A 160 2.18 6.64 -2.76
N LEU A 161 2.82 7.77 -2.46
CA LEU A 161 2.14 9.02 -2.10
C LEU A 161 1.23 9.55 -3.21
N THR A 162 1.49 9.23 -4.48
CA THR A 162 0.65 9.69 -5.60
C THR A 162 -0.78 9.11 -5.57
N ILE A 163 -1.08 8.15 -4.72
CA ILE A 163 -2.43 7.62 -4.51
C ILE A 163 -3.34 8.72 -3.96
N THR A 164 -2.90 9.45 -2.95
CA THR A 164 -3.66 10.56 -2.35
C THR A 164 -3.29 11.93 -2.94
N ARG A 165 -2.12 12.04 -3.57
CA ARG A 165 -1.58 13.28 -4.15
C ARG A 165 -1.24 13.09 -5.63
N PRO A 166 -2.24 13.03 -6.51
CA PRO A 166 -2.01 12.74 -7.94
C PRO A 166 -1.18 13.81 -8.67
N ARG A 167 -1.10 15.04 -8.15
CA ARG A 167 -0.22 16.09 -8.72
C ARG A 167 1.27 15.75 -8.62
N ASP A 168 1.66 14.91 -7.66
CA ASP A 168 3.06 14.50 -7.47
C ASP A 168 3.51 13.43 -8.49
N LYS A 169 2.62 12.99 -9.39
CA LYS A 169 2.96 12.07 -10.50
C LYS A 169 4.04 12.61 -11.42
N LEU A 170 4.03 13.91 -11.70
CA LEU A 170 5.04 14.56 -12.54
C LEU A 170 6.43 14.37 -11.93
N PHE A 171 6.54 14.57 -10.61
CA PHE A 171 7.76 14.34 -9.87
C PHE A 171 8.24 12.88 -9.99
N SER A 172 7.36 11.92 -9.69
CA SER A 172 7.72 10.50 -9.73
C SER A 172 8.10 10.02 -11.15
N SER A 173 7.52 10.60 -12.20
CA SER A 173 7.85 10.24 -13.59
C SER A 173 9.26 10.66 -13.99
N HIS A 174 9.75 11.81 -13.51
CA HIS A 174 11.11 12.31 -13.78
C HIS A 174 12.19 11.45 -13.11
N PHE A 175 11.86 10.78 -12.00
CA PHE A 175 12.82 9.90 -11.31
C PHE A 175 12.89 8.47 -11.88
N LYS A 176 11.94 8.03 -12.69
CA LYS A 176 11.98 6.69 -13.30
C LYS A 176 13.27 6.39 -14.08
N PRO A 177 13.80 7.31 -14.93
CA PRO A 177 15.07 7.06 -15.64
C PRO A 177 16.27 6.98 -14.69
N VAL A 178 16.24 7.72 -13.58
CA VAL A 178 17.31 7.78 -12.56
C VAL A 178 17.30 6.53 -11.66
N TYR A 179 16.17 5.83 -11.59
CA TYR A 179 16.00 4.62 -10.77
C TYR A 179 16.99 3.50 -11.13
N ALA A 180 17.39 3.38 -12.40
CA ALA A 180 18.31 2.35 -12.86
C ALA A 180 19.79 2.68 -12.55
N ARG A 181 20.17 3.97 -12.51
CA ARG A 181 21.53 4.46 -12.23
C ARG A 181 21.47 5.70 -11.36
N THR A 182 21.40 5.51 -10.04
CA THR A 182 21.36 6.61 -9.10
C THR A 182 22.73 7.25 -8.92
N LYS A 183 22.82 8.53 -9.26
CA LYS A 183 23.99 9.38 -9.05
C LYS A 183 23.72 10.44 -7.98
N LYS A 184 24.80 11.00 -7.39
CA LYS A 184 24.75 11.94 -6.27
C LYS A 184 23.87 13.19 -6.54
N ALA A 185 23.89 13.69 -7.79
CA ALA A 185 23.06 14.83 -8.21
C ALA A 185 21.54 14.57 -8.11
N SER A 186 21.10 13.30 -8.27
CA SER A 186 19.70 12.91 -8.17
C SER A 186 19.21 12.84 -6.72
N PHE A 187 20.11 12.58 -5.78
CA PHE A 187 19.76 12.49 -4.36
C PHE A 187 19.41 13.87 -3.78
N GLY A 188 20.12 14.92 -4.20
CA GLY A 188 19.79 16.30 -3.82
C GLY A 188 18.38 16.71 -4.22
N CYS A 189 17.92 16.30 -5.42
CA CYS A 189 16.55 16.55 -5.85
C CYS A 189 15.51 15.77 -5.04
N CYS A 190 15.79 14.51 -4.68
CA CYS A 190 14.88 13.75 -3.82
C CYS A 190 14.72 14.40 -2.45
N SER A 191 15.81 14.91 -1.87
CA SER A 191 15.76 15.54 -0.54
C SER A 191 15.05 16.89 -0.53
N SER A 192 15.20 17.71 -1.59
CA SER A 192 14.50 19.00 -1.68
C SER A 192 12.98 18.86 -1.91
N SER A 193 12.55 17.76 -2.54
CA SER A 193 11.13 17.55 -2.86
C SER A 193 10.31 16.96 -1.72
N SER A 194 10.96 16.29 -0.75
CA SER A 194 10.28 15.80 0.45
C SER A 194 9.92 16.91 1.46
N ALA A 195 10.34 18.16 1.21
CA ALA A 195 9.99 19.33 2.02
C ALA A 195 8.60 19.93 1.70
N ILE A 196 7.81 19.31 0.83
CA ILE A 196 6.45 19.75 0.51
C ILE A 196 5.48 19.09 1.51
N SER A 197 4.99 19.88 2.42
CA SER A 197 3.93 19.54 3.36
C SER A 197 2.53 19.79 2.77
#